data_82200bf6514cf0be40462e3f2c8b8fac
#
_entry.id   82200bf6514cf0be40462e3f2c8b8fac
#
_cell.length_a   1.000
_cell.length_b   1.000
_cell.length_c   1.000
_cell.angle_alpha   90.00
_cell.angle_beta   90.00
_cell.angle_gamma   90.00
#
_symmetry.space_group_name_H-M   'P 1'
#
loop_
_entity.id
_entity.type
_entity.pdbx_description
1 polymer ?
#
loop_
_entity_poly.entity_id
_entity_poly.type
_entity_poly.pdbx_seq_one_letter_code
_entity_poly.pdbx_strand_id
1 'polypeptide(L)'
;VPHLREIVGALWLRSIAVGNMAGAEPAILQVDLTQSKPIDDNAFQVELATVIENSFNIHQDGARLVFKEEENPQAKVMASARNDKLFTDGSDLAQLAKEVRYIIGGSEEVAKTSRVIALPRNWLNDPWTGLEENEQPDRWDDRLPILVLPEEPDRINERLGKWLKDHLQKRRNTVRFLIPRNGTSNAFYDRDLLVLARAEMKAQEWGAQNPEYRKLQSKDQGELRDILKKRFDRFAVLHRWNFGDPAKCEFHLETLREQGAKVPEAIEAALTNDLFVPEDFEQLVLEAAANNSSVGKLLKELQEPRPAGQDCIPWLGETAMKERIVRLCAKGKVAINLRGMEYLQAQSGEDEENAWRRLRAKLSYTGRQLDEVFLLPPSAVPATGGTNPQPSPGSPPPGGLFGGGSGPTPTPPGGAPGYPGAEPGSPTPNPDPGGGIFGGGTGTSRVPYAAPATSPLNLIGKLEGWGIGPATPVKSVTIKVDAATGAQLKELLKKLPDGMTFELSLDKEGS
;
A
#
# COMPACT_ATOMS: atom_id res chain seq x y z
N VAL A 1 -5.77 13.42 -44.38
CA VAL A 1 -4.78 14.48 -44.68
C VAL A 1 -4.86 14.79 -46.18
N PRO A 2 -5.45 15.94 -46.54
CA PRO A 2 -5.67 16.31 -47.97
C PRO A 2 -4.43 16.39 -48.81
N HIS A 3 -3.30 16.89 -48.23
CA HIS A 3 -2.04 17.07 -48.97
C HIS A 3 -1.00 15.98 -48.62
N LEU A 4 -1.44 14.81 -48.17
CA LEU A 4 -0.55 13.73 -47.71
C LEU A 4 0.50 13.33 -48.78
N ARG A 5 0.08 13.17 -50.02
CA ARG A 5 0.98 12.75 -51.12
C ARG A 5 2.04 13.78 -51.39
N GLU A 6 1.66 15.03 -51.39
CA GLU A 6 2.54 16.17 -51.65
C GLU A 6 3.57 16.32 -50.51
N ILE A 7 3.12 16.28 -49.26
CA ILE A 7 4.00 16.38 -48.08
C ILE A 7 5.00 15.22 -48.07
N VAL A 8 4.51 14.00 -48.19
CA VAL A 8 5.34 12.78 -48.14
C VAL A 8 6.28 12.73 -49.34
N GLY A 9 5.79 13.06 -50.57
CA GLY A 9 6.60 13.07 -51.77
C GLY A 9 7.72 14.10 -51.74
N ALA A 10 7.42 15.34 -51.32
CA ALA A 10 8.42 16.39 -51.19
C ALA A 10 9.50 16.04 -50.14
N LEU A 11 9.07 15.51 -48.99
CA LEU A 11 9.98 15.07 -47.95
C LEU A 11 10.84 13.89 -48.39
N TRP A 12 10.25 12.93 -49.09
CA TRP A 12 10.97 11.78 -49.63
C TRP A 12 12.05 12.21 -50.63
N LEU A 13 11.72 13.07 -51.60
CA LEU A 13 12.68 13.60 -52.55
C LEU A 13 13.83 14.34 -51.87
N ARG A 14 13.55 15.13 -50.84
CA ARG A 14 14.55 15.84 -50.06
C ARG A 14 15.43 14.90 -49.24
N SER A 15 14.90 13.73 -48.83
CA SER A 15 15.61 12.74 -48.02
C SER A 15 16.57 11.87 -48.84
N ILE A 16 16.46 11.85 -50.17
CA ILE A 16 17.40 11.13 -51.05
C ILE A 16 18.76 11.81 -51.11
N ALA A 17 18.85 13.09 -50.75
CA ALA A 17 20.11 13.82 -50.69
C ALA A 17 21.10 13.18 -49.68
N VAL A 18 22.39 13.28 -50.01
CA VAL A 18 23.44 12.63 -49.21
C VAL A 18 23.97 13.55 -48.12
N GLY A 19 24.27 12.98 -46.95
CA GLY A 19 24.89 13.65 -45.82
C GLY A 19 24.01 14.72 -45.18
N ASN A 20 24.60 15.82 -44.73
CA ASN A 20 23.91 16.90 -44.01
C ASN A 20 22.85 17.65 -44.82
N MET A 21 22.66 17.30 -46.07
CA MET A 21 21.66 17.88 -46.97
C MET A 21 20.36 17.08 -46.99
N ALA A 22 20.34 15.88 -46.40
CA ALA A 22 19.16 15.02 -46.34
C ALA A 22 18.03 15.67 -45.55
N GLY A 23 16.80 15.51 -46.06
CA GLY A 23 15.57 15.99 -45.44
C GLY A 23 15.31 17.49 -45.70
N ALA A 24 14.28 18.00 -45.03
CA ALA A 24 13.86 19.39 -45.12
C ALA A 24 13.34 19.94 -43.80
N GLU A 25 13.56 21.22 -43.59
CA GLU A 25 12.85 21.97 -42.54
C GLU A 25 11.36 22.14 -42.94
N PRO A 26 10.42 22.18 -41.97
CA PRO A 26 9.00 22.37 -42.25
C PRO A 26 8.71 23.58 -43.13
N ALA A 27 9.42 24.71 -42.94
CA ALA A 27 9.25 25.91 -43.75
C ALA A 27 9.63 25.69 -45.21
N ILE A 28 10.71 24.94 -45.47
CA ILE A 28 11.14 24.60 -46.82
C ILE A 28 10.12 23.65 -47.50
N LEU A 29 9.64 22.67 -46.79
CA LEU A 29 8.57 21.76 -47.28
C LEU A 29 7.33 22.55 -47.66
N GLN A 30 6.94 23.53 -46.85
CA GLN A 30 5.79 24.38 -47.15
C GLN A 30 5.96 25.16 -48.42
N VAL A 31 7.15 25.73 -48.66
CA VAL A 31 7.48 26.47 -49.89
C VAL A 31 7.41 25.53 -51.10
N ASP A 32 7.97 24.31 -50.99
CA ASP A 32 7.93 23.32 -52.08
C ASP A 32 6.51 22.96 -52.45
N LEU A 33 5.64 22.80 -51.45
CA LEU A 33 4.20 22.45 -51.69
C LEU A 33 3.43 23.61 -52.30
N THR A 34 3.67 24.84 -51.82
CA THR A 34 2.94 26.04 -52.25
C THR A 34 3.21 26.37 -53.73
N GLN A 35 4.37 25.94 -54.25
CA GLN A 35 4.68 26.09 -55.70
C GLN A 35 3.77 25.25 -56.58
N SER A 36 3.29 24.09 -56.08
CA SER A 36 2.41 23.19 -56.86
C SER A 36 0.93 23.35 -56.52
N LYS A 37 0.61 23.69 -55.26
CA LYS A 37 -0.74 23.84 -54.75
C LYS A 37 -0.76 24.75 -53.55
N PRO A 38 -1.58 25.82 -53.54
CA PRO A 38 -1.68 26.70 -52.36
C PRO A 38 -2.19 25.88 -51.14
N ILE A 39 -1.47 25.99 -50.06
CA ILE A 39 -1.87 25.43 -48.78
C ILE A 39 -1.78 26.52 -47.72
N ASP A 40 -2.80 26.61 -46.86
CA ASP A 40 -2.80 27.52 -45.72
C ASP A 40 -1.78 27.09 -44.67
N ASP A 41 -1.12 28.04 -44.03
CA ASP A 41 -0.06 27.81 -43.05
C ASP A 41 -0.54 26.91 -41.88
N ASN A 42 -1.74 27.20 -41.35
CA ASN A 42 -2.29 26.42 -40.23
C ASN A 42 -2.66 25.01 -40.70
N ALA A 43 -3.26 24.89 -41.88
CA ALA A 43 -3.58 23.58 -42.46
C ALA A 43 -2.31 22.76 -42.70
N PHE A 44 -1.24 23.36 -43.24
CA PHE A 44 0.04 22.70 -43.40
C PHE A 44 0.63 22.18 -42.08
N GLN A 45 0.65 23.00 -41.03
CA GLN A 45 1.19 22.59 -39.73
C GLN A 45 0.41 21.42 -39.13
N VAL A 46 -0.92 21.46 -39.19
CA VAL A 46 -1.78 20.38 -38.68
C VAL A 46 -1.58 19.09 -39.49
N GLU A 47 -1.53 19.18 -40.83
CA GLU A 47 -1.32 18.04 -41.68
C GLU A 47 0.08 17.44 -41.53
N LEU A 48 1.12 18.27 -41.45
CA LEU A 48 2.49 17.84 -41.22
C LEU A 48 2.65 17.14 -39.88
N ALA A 49 2.10 17.72 -38.81
CA ALA A 49 2.08 17.09 -37.48
C ALA A 49 1.40 15.71 -37.53
N THR A 50 0.25 15.60 -38.19
CA THR A 50 -0.45 14.34 -38.38
C THR A 50 0.39 13.31 -39.15
N VAL A 51 1.11 13.74 -40.19
CA VAL A 51 2.01 12.86 -40.95
C VAL A 51 3.17 12.36 -40.08
N ILE A 52 3.82 13.27 -39.36
CA ILE A 52 4.94 12.91 -38.48
C ILE A 52 4.50 11.91 -37.42
N GLU A 53 3.36 12.19 -36.76
CA GLU A 53 2.84 11.35 -35.67
C GLU A 53 2.43 9.94 -36.11
N ASN A 54 2.09 9.76 -37.37
CA ASN A 54 1.62 8.47 -37.90
C ASN A 54 2.61 7.79 -38.88
N SER A 55 3.81 8.34 -39.03
CA SER A 55 4.83 7.79 -39.92
C SER A 55 5.96 7.12 -39.13
N PHE A 56 6.20 5.84 -39.43
CA PHE A 56 7.30 5.09 -38.78
C PHE A 56 8.69 5.42 -39.35
N ASN A 57 8.77 6.06 -40.51
CA ASN A 57 10.02 6.29 -41.22
C ASN A 57 10.43 7.76 -41.28
N ILE A 58 9.65 8.67 -40.69
CA ILE A 58 10.02 10.09 -40.59
C ILE A 58 10.71 10.33 -39.27
N HIS A 59 11.95 10.80 -39.36
CA HIS A 59 12.79 11.13 -38.20
C HIS A 59 13.01 12.63 -38.13
N GLN A 60 13.12 13.17 -36.93
CA GLN A 60 13.55 14.54 -36.69
C GLN A 60 15.05 14.54 -36.46
N ASP A 61 15.79 15.26 -37.29
CA ASP A 61 17.23 15.45 -37.19
C ASP A 61 17.52 16.96 -37.08
N GLY A 62 17.68 17.45 -35.85
CA GLY A 62 17.67 18.86 -35.54
C GLY A 62 16.38 19.56 -35.95
N ALA A 63 16.46 20.57 -36.83
CA ALA A 63 15.29 21.27 -37.36
C ALA A 63 14.69 20.58 -38.60
N ARG A 64 15.32 19.52 -39.08
CA ARG A 64 14.92 18.83 -40.32
C ARG A 64 14.11 17.57 -40.05
N LEU A 65 13.23 17.29 -40.97
CA LEU A 65 12.53 16.00 -41.09
C LEU A 65 13.23 15.20 -42.19
N VAL A 66 13.50 13.93 -41.93
CA VAL A 66 14.21 13.04 -42.85
C VAL A 66 13.47 11.69 -42.90
N PHE A 67 13.21 11.19 -44.13
CA PHE A 67 12.83 9.78 -44.34
C PHE A 67 14.06 8.89 -44.15
N LYS A 68 13.96 7.89 -43.29
CA LYS A 68 14.98 6.86 -43.12
C LYS A 68 14.37 5.48 -43.34
N GLU A 69 15.20 4.52 -43.69
CA GLU A 69 14.78 3.12 -43.81
C GLU A 69 14.44 2.52 -42.47
N GLU A 70 15.10 2.99 -41.43
CA GLU A 70 14.88 2.58 -40.04
C GLU A 70 13.55 3.11 -39.50
N GLU A 71 12.90 2.30 -38.66
CA GLU A 71 11.68 2.71 -37.98
C GLU A 71 11.96 3.82 -36.95
N ASN A 72 11.09 4.81 -36.88
CA ASN A 72 11.09 5.82 -35.83
C ASN A 72 10.48 5.24 -34.54
N PRO A 73 11.26 5.01 -33.48
CA PRO A 73 10.76 4.39 -32.26
C PRO A 73 9.60 5.16 -31.61
N GLN A 74 9.66 6.49 -31.61
CA GLN A 74 8.60 7.33 -31.03
C GLN A 74 7.28 7.19 -31.78
N ALA A 75 7.32 7.25 -33.11
CA ALA A 75 6.12 7.10 -33.92
C ALA A 75 5.50 5.71 -33.77
N LYS A 76 6.33 4.67 -33.69
CA LYS A 76 5.88 3.30 -33.45
C LYS A 76 5.20 3.12 -32.09
N VAL A 77 5.79 3.67 -31.02
CA VAL A 77 5.20 3.66 -29.67
C VAL A 77 3.86 4.37 -29.68
N MET A 78 3.78 5.58 -30.22
CA MET A 78 2.56 6.39 -30.22
C MET A 78 1.44 5.77 -31.09
N ALA A 79 1.76 5.19 -32.25
CA ALA A 79 0.78 4.50 -33.07
C ALA A 79 0.21 3.27 -32.34
N SER A 80 1.04 2.52 -31.64
CA SER A 80 0.61 1.39 -30.82
C SER A 80 -0.22 1.83 -29.63
N ALA A 81 0.18 2.91 -28.92
CA ALA A 81 -0.54 3.45 -27.78
C ALA A 81 -1.95 3.98 -28.15
N ARG A 82 -2.11 4.51 -29.36
CA ARG A 82 -3.40 4.99 -29.87
C ARG A 82 -4.33 3.88 -30.37
N ASN A 83 -3.84 2.66 -30.49
CA ASN A 83 -4.61 1.52 -30.96
C ASN A 83 -5.35 0.82 -29.82
N ASP A 84 -6.60 1.18 -29.59
CA ASP A 84 -7.45 0.63 -28.52
C ASP A 84 -7.59 -0.90 -28.57
N LYS A 85 -7.42 -1.52 -29.76
CA LYS A 85 -7.53 -2.98 -29.92
C LYS A 85 -6.42 -3.76 -29.23
N LEU A 86 -5.30 -3.12 -28.91
CA LEU A 86 -4.17 -3.75 -28.22
C LEU A 86 -4.35 -3.80 -26.68
N PHE A 87 -5.37 -3.13 -26.14
CA PHE A 87 -5.57 -2.95 -24.71
C PHE A 87 -6.97 -3.36 -24.24
N THR A 88 -7.57 -4.32 -24.94
CA THR A 88 -8.93 -4.85 -24.62
C THR A 88 -8.95 -5.65 -23.31
N ASP A 89 -7.79 -6.06 -22.82
CA ASP A 89 -7.57 -6.77 -21.56
C ASP A 89 -7.56 -5.84 -20.33
N GLY A 90 -7.60 -4.52 -20.51
CA GLY A 90 -7.56 -3.53 -19.43
C GLY A 90 -6.18 -3.32 -18.83
N SER A 91 -5.12 -3.79 -19.46
CA SER A 91 -3.73 -3.61 -18.98
C SER A 91 -3.33 -2.15 -18.87
N ASP A 92 -3.84 -1.29 -19.74
CA ASP A 92 -3.65 0.16 -19.71
C ASP A 92 -4.31 0.82 -18.48
N LEU A 93 -5.50 0.37 -18.09
CA LEU A 93 -6.17 0.83 -16.88
C LEU A 93 -5.38 0.42 -15.64
N ALA A 94 -4.86 -0.81 -15.62
CA ALA A 94 -4.02 -1.30 -14.54
C ALA A 94 -2.70 -0.50 -14.41
N GLN A 95 -2.07 -0.17 -15.55
CA GLN A 95 -0.86 0.66 -15.57
C GLN A 95 -1.15 2.07 -15.05
N LEU A 96 -2.24 2.69 -15.51
CA LEU A 96 -2.64 4.02 -15.02
C LEU A 96 -2.90 4.01 -13.50
N ALA A 97 -3.62 3.01 -12.99
CA ALA A 97 -3.85 2.84 -11.56
C ALA A 97 -2.53 2.66 -10.78
N LYS A 98 -1.59 1.90 -11.31
CA LYS A 98 -0.25 1.71 -10.75
C LYS A 98 0.51 3.03 -10.64
N GLU A 99 0.49 3.86 -11.71
CA GLU A 99 1.16 5.17 -11.69
C GLU A 99 0.49 6.15 -10.71
N VAL A 100 -0.84 6.15 -10.60
CA VAL A 100 -1.57 6.92 -9.58
C VAL A 100 -1.13 6.51 -8.18
N ARG A 101 -1.07 5.22 -7.87
CA ARG A 101 -0.60 4.72 -6.57
C ARG A 101 0.85 5.12 -6.31
N TYR A 102 1.70 5.00 -7.31
CA TYR A 102 3.12 5.33 -7.19
C TYR A 102 3.36 6.80 -6.89
N ILE A 103 2.68 7.74 -7.56
CA ILE A 103 2.90 9.16 -7.36
C ILE A 103 2.46 9.66 -5.98
N ILE A 104 1.46 8.99 -5.36
CA ILE A 104 0.94 9.37 -4.05
C ILE A 104 1.62 8.56 -2.94
N GLY A 105 1.76 7.24 -3.11
CA GLY A 105 2.20 6.31 -2.08
C GLY A 105 3.59 5.70 -2.31
N GLY A 106 4.33 6.12 -3.33
CA GLY A 106 5.57 5.47 -3.75
C GLY A 106 6.78 5.71 -2.85
N SER A 107 6.70 6.58 -1.84
CA SER A 107 7.78 6.72 -0.87
C SER A 107 7.73 5.60 0.18
N GLU A 108 8.89 5.13 0.63
CA GLU A 108 8.99 4.08 1.65
C GLU A 108 8.35 4.52 2.98
N GLU A 109 8.42 5.80 3.31
CA GLU A 109 7.86 6.37 4.53
C GLU A 109 6.33 6.34 4.49
N VAL A 110 5.73 6.77 3.38
CA VAL A 110 4.28 6.72 3.17
C VAL A 110 3.79 5.27 3.18
N ALA A 111 4.50 4.36 2.53
CA ALA A 111 4.12 2.95 2.48
C ALA A 111 4.09 2.25 3.85
N LYS A 112 4.79 2.79 4.86
CA LYS A 112 4.76 2.29 6.24
C LYS A 112 3.50 2.73 7.00
N THR A 113 3.00 3.92 6.74
CA THR A 113 1.91 4.55 7.50
C THR A 113 0.58 4.55 6.77
N SER A 114 0.60 4.62 5.46
CA SER A 114 -0.59 4.76 4.63
C SER A 114 -0.67 3.67 3.56
N ARG A 115 -1.88 3.32 3.19
CA ARG A 115 -2.19 2.43 2.09
C ARG A 115 -2.93 3.21 1.02
N VAL A 116 -2.29 3.47 -0.10
CA VAL A 116 -2.89 4.21 -1.22
C VAL A 116 -3.55 3.23 -2.18
N ILE A 117 -4.83 3.41 -2.43
CA ILE A 117 -5.66 2.56 -3.28
C ILE A 117 -6.27 3.43 -4.37
N ALA A 118 -5.90 3.20 -5.62
CA ALA A 118 -6.53 3.85 -6.76
C ALA A 118 -7.82 3.12 -7.11
N LEU A 119 -8.96 3.75 -6.84
CA LEU A 119 -10.25 3.14 -7.15
C LEU A 119 -10.45 3.03 -8.67
N PRO A 120 -11.08 1.93 -9.14
CA PRO A 120 -11.22 1.64 -10.56
C PRO A 120 -12.22 2.59 -11.25
N ARG A 121 -12.30 2.48 -12.58
CA ARG A 121 -13.20 3.28 -13.42
C ARG A 121 -14.64 3.29 -12.95
N ASN A 122 -15.14 2.13 -12.48
CA ASN A 122 -16.53 1.96 -12.01
C ASN A 122 -16.62 1.99 -10.48
N TRP A 123 -15.85 2.86 -9.83
CA TRP A 123 -15.70 2.94 -8.38
C TRP A 123 -16.99 3.09 -7.57
N LEU A 124 -18.04 3.66 -8.18
CA LEU A 124 -19.32 3.86 -7.49
C LEU A 124 -20.11 2.56 -7.28
N ASN A 125 -20.02 1.62 -8.23
CA ASN A 125 -20.82 0.39 -8.19
C ASN A 125 -19.98 -0.82 -7.79
N ASP A 126 -18.73 -0.85 -8.18
CA ASP A 126 -17.83 -1.98 -7.98
C ASP A 126 -16.39 -1.51 -7.73
N PRO A 127 -16.13 -0.95 -6.54
CA PRO A 127 -14.84 -0.33 -6.24
C PRO A 127 -13.70 -1.33 -6.05
N TRP A 128 -13.99 -2.61 -5.86
CA TRP A 128 -12.98 -3.60 -5.49
C TRP A 128 -12.57 -4.51 -6.64
N THR A 129 -13.28 -4.48 -7.77
CA THR A 129 -12.93 -5.27 -8.95
C THR A 129 -11.64 -4.79 -9.59
N GLY A 130 -10.77 -5.73 -9.89
CA GLY A 130 -9.47 -5.46 -10.52
C GLY A 130 -8.39 -4.96 -9.56
N LEU A 131 -8.69 -4.81 -8.27
CA LEU A 131 -7.72 -4.50 -7.23
C LEU A 131 -7.01 -5.77 -6.75
N GLU A 132 -5.78 -5.61 -6.27
CA GLU A 132 -5.05 -6.70 -5.64
C GLU A 132 -5.75 -7.14 -4.34
N GLU A 133 -5.58 -8.41 -3.95
CA GLU A 133 -6.22 -8.96 -2.74
C GLU A 133 -5.88 -8.16 -1.48
N ASN A 134 -4.66 -7.64 -1.40
CA ASN A 134 -4.20 -6.84 -0.27
C ASN A 134 -4.83 -5.43 -0.22
N GLU A 135 -5.43 -4.96 -1.32
CA GLU A 135 -6.11 -3.66 -1.41
C GLU A 135 -7.58 -3.73 -0.99
N GLN A 136 -8.13 -4.93 -0.86
CA GLN A 136 -9.51 -5.13 -0.45
C GLN A 136 -9.72 -4.85 1.04
N PRO A 137 -10.88 -4.33 1.46
CA PRO A 137 -11.14 -3.89 2.84
C PRO A 137 -10.89 -4.95 3.91
N ASP A 138 -11.21 -6.21 3.61
CA ASP A 138 -11.04 -7.33 4.53
C ASP A 138 -9.56 -7.67 4.81
N ARG A 139 -8.66 -7.18 3.97
CA ARG A 139 -7.21 -7.37 4.07
C ARG A 139 -6.46 -6.13 4.55
N TRP A 140 -7.18 -5.06 4.90
CA TRP A 140 -6.53 -3.86 5.41
C TRP A 140 -5.90 -4.12 6.76
N ASP A 141 -4.64 -3.74 6.87
CA ASP A 141 -3.85 -3.70 8.12
C ASP A 141 -4.09 -2.39 8.89
N ASP A 142 -3.15 -2.02 9.76
CA ASP A 142 -3.23 -0.80 10.58
C ASP A 142 -2.84 0.47 9.83
N ARG A 143 -2.39 0.37 8.58
CA ARG A 143 -2.09 1.52 7.73
C ARG A 143 -3.37 2.26 7.37
N LEU A 144 -3.24 3.57 7.23
CA LEU A 144 -4.36 4.46 6.94
C LEU A 144 -4.76 4.36 5.46
N PRO A 145 -6.00 3.96 5.13
CA PRO A 145 -6.41 3.83 3.74
C PRO A 145 -6.70 5.21 3.11
N ILE A 146 -5.97 5.52 2.04
CA ILE A 146 -6.21 6.67 1.18
C ILE A 146 -6.79 6.16 -0.13
N LEU A 147 -8.08 6.41 -0.34
CA LEU A 147 -8.80 6.01 -1.53
C LEU A 147 -8.75 7.14 -2.55
N VAL A 148 -8.03 6.92 -3.64
CA VAL A 148 -7.89 7.90 -4.72
C VAL A 148 -9.06 7.74 -5.68
N LEU A 149 -9.89 8.77 -5.76
CA LEU A 149 -11.05 8.78 -6.64
C LEU A 149 -10.61 9.07 -8.08
N PRO A 150 -11.14 8.36 -9.09
CA PRO A 150 -10.81 8.63 -10.48
C PRO A 150 -11.41 9.93 -11.01
N GLU A 151 -12.46 10.41 -10.38
CA GLU A 151 -13.21 11.63 -10.73
C GLU A 151 -13.75 12.35 -9.49
N GLU A 152 -14.13 13.60 -9.64
CA GLU A 152 -14.86 14.30 -8.60
C GLU A 152 -16.32 13.83 -8.58
N PRO A 153 -16.85 13.36 -7.43
CA PRO A 153 -18.27 13.01 -7.34
C PRO A 153 -19.15 14.26 -7.37
N ASP A 154 -20.21 14.23 -8.15
CA ASP A 154 -21.29 15.19 -8.01
C ASP A 154 -21.91 15.04 -6.62
N ARG A 155 -22.19 16.10 -5.88
CA ARG A 155 -22.73 15.99 -4.51
C ARG A 155 -21.90 15.09 -3.60
N ILE A 156 -20.67 15.54 -3.31
CA ILE A 156 -19.65 14.81 -2.56
C ILE A 156 -20.22 14.09 -1.32
N ASN A 157 -20.91 14.81 -0.43
CA ASN A 157 -21.44 14.25 0.81
C ASN A 157 -22.40 13.08 0.57
N GLU A 158 -23.34 13.25 -0.36
CA GLU A 158 -24.32 12.23 -0.70
C GLU A 158 -23.66 10.99 -1.30
N ARG A 159 -22.75 11.20 -2.26
CA ARG A 159 -22.08 10.10 -2.96
C ARG A 159 -21.15 9.32 -2.06
N LEU A 160 -20.31 10.01 -1.29
CA LEU A 160 -19.39 9.36 -0.38
C LEU A 160 -20.11 8.68 0.79
N GLY A 161 -21.19 9.27 1.32
CA GLY A 161 -21.98 8.64 2.36
C GLY A 161 -22.64 7.33 1.90
N LYS A 162 -23.26 7.33 0.72
CA LYS A 162 -23.81 6.11 0.12
C LYS A 162 -22.69 5.08 -0.17
N TRP A 163 -21.60 5.53 -0.75
CA TRP A 163 -20.46 4.67 -1.05
C TRP A 163 -19.92 3.98 0.21
N LEU A 164 -19.70 4.71 1.30
CA LEU A 164 -19.24 4.12 2.57
C LEU A 164 -20.24 3.07 3.11
N LYS A 165 -21.56 3.32 2.97
CA LYS A 165 -22.57 2.36 3.39
C LYS A 165 -22.52 1.09 2.56
N ASP A 166 -22.44 1.24 1.24
CA ASP A 166 -22.65 0.13 0.30
C ASP A 166 -21.41 -0.75 0.18
N HIS A 167 -20.22 -0.17 0.37
CA HIS A 167 -18.95 -0.86 0.10
C HIS A 167 -18.07 -1.08 1.33
N LEU A 168 -18.37 -0.48 2.49
CA LEU A 168 -17.62 -0.70 3.72
C LEU A 168 -18.55 -1.08 4.88
N GLN A 169 -18.35 -2.28 5.41
CA GLN A 169 -19.07 -2.74 6.60
C GLN A 169 -18.43 -2.23 7.90
N LYS A 170 -17.12 -2.05 7.91
CA LYS A 170 -16.31 -1.65 9.07
C LYS A 170 -15.29 -0.58 8.67
N ARG A 171 -14.73 0.10 9.68
CA ARG A 171 -13.62 1.06 9.53
C ARG A 171 -13.98 2.29 8.68
N ARG A 172 -15.25 2.69 8.64
CA ARG A 172 -15.73 3.82 7.84
C ARG A 172 -15.07 5.15 8.20
N ASN A 173 -14.73 5.33 9.48
CA ASN A 173 -14.07 6.54 9.97
C ASN A 173 -12.55 6.55 9.74
N THR A 174 -11.98 5.48 9.16
CA THR A 174 -10.54 5.43 8.87
C THR A 174 -10.18 5.91 7.48
N VAL A 175 -11.15 6.06 6.59
CA VAL A 175 -10.95 6.32 5.16
C VAL A 175 -10.67 7.79 4.90
N ARG A 176 -9.69 8.06 4.02
CA ARG A 176 -9.41 9.34 3.40
C ARG A 176 -9.71 9.23 1.92
N PHE A 177 -10.63 10.05 1.42
CA PHE A 177 -10.88 10.14 -0.01
C PHE A 177 -10.01 11.23 -0.60
N LEU A 178 -9.09 10.89 -1.49
CA LEU A 178 -8.32 11.86 -2.26
C LEU A 178 -9.10 12.18 -3.54
N ILE A 179 -9.45 13.45 -3.72
CA ILE A 179 -10.40 13.91 -4.74
C ILE A 179 -9.66 14.71 -5.80
N PRO A 180 -9.93 14.46 -7.09
CA PRO A 180 -9.40 15.27 -8.18
C PRO A 180 -9.92 16.71 -8.13
N ARG A 181 -9.24 17.59 -8.85
CA ARG A 181 -9.66 18.98 -9.07
C ARG A 181 -11.06 19.06 -9.63
N ASN A 182 -11.74 20.14 -9.24
CA ASN A 182 -13.08 20.44 -9.76
C ASN A 182 -13.07 20.49 -11.30
N GLY A 183 -14.08 19.86 -11.88
CA GLY A 183 -14.25 19.78 -13.34
C GLY A 183 -13.34 18.79 -14.04
N THR A 184 -12.56 17.98 -13.30
CA THR A 184 -11.72 16.96 -13.89
C THR A 184 -12.53 15.71 -14.24
N SER A 185 -12.48 15.27 -15.50
CA SER A 185 -13.12 14.02 -15.96
C SER A 185 -12.51 12.79 -15.30
N ASN A 186 -13.21 11.66 -15.38
CA ASN A 186 -12.67 10.40 -14.88
C ASN A 186 -11.34 10.03 -15.58
N ALA A 187 -10.30 9.77 -14.79
CA ALA A 187 -8.96 9.48 -15.27
C ALA A 187 -8.90 8.30 -16.26
N PHE A 188 -9.74 7.29 -16.04
CA PHE A 188 -9.80 6.09 -16.87
C PHE A 188 -10.62 6.25 -18.16
N TYR A 189 -11.21 7.43 -18.38
CA TYR A 189 -11.81 7.85 -19.66
C TYR A 189 -11.00 8.95 -20.34
N ASP A 190 -9.98 9.47 -19.69
CA ASP A 190 -9.10 10.49 -20.22
C ASP A 190 -8.15 9.85 -21.25
N ARG A 191 -8.39 10.17 -22.51
CA ARG A 191 -7.67 9.56 -23.62
C ARG A 191 -6.18 9.87 -23.60
N ASP A 192 -5.82 11.09 -23.19
CA ASP A 192 -4.43 11.51 -23.17
C ASP A 192 -3.64 10.76 -22.09
N LEU A 193 -4.23 10.60 -20.90
CA LEU A 193 -3.64 9.79 -19.85
C LEU A 193 -3.49 8.31 -20.24
N LEU A 194 -4.51 7.75 -20.90
CA LEU A 194 -4.45 6.37 -21.37
C LEU A 194 -3.38 6.19 -22.44
N VAL A 195 -3.26 7.12 -23.39
CA VAL A 195 -2.22 7.06 -24.44
C VAL A 195 -0.83 7.13 -23.82
N LEU A 196 -0.58 7.98 -22.82
CA LEU A 196 0.71 8.04 -22.12
C LEU A 196 1.01 6.74 -21.34
N ALA A 197 0.03 6.19 -20.65
CA ALA A 197 0.20 4.92 -19.92
C ALA A 197 0.50 3.75 -20.90
N ARG A 198 -0.18 3.70 -22.03
CA ARG A 198 0.04 2.72 -23.09
C ARG A 198 1.40 2.90 -23.76
N ALA A 199 1.81 4.14 -24.00
CA ALA A 199 3.12 4.48 -24.57
C ALA A 199 4.25 4.02 -23.63
N GLU A 200 4.15 4.29 -22.35
CA GLU A 200 5.07 3.78 -21.34
C GLU A 200 5.17 2.24 -21.39
N MET A 201 4.03 1.53 -21.38
CA MET A 201 4.00 0.07 -21.44
C MET A 201 4.68 -0.47 -22.71
N LYS A 202 4.38 0.09 -23.87
CA LYS A 202 4.96 -0.37 -25.15
C LYS A 202 6.45 -0.03 -25.24
N ALA A 203 6.85 1.13 -24.75
CA ALA A 203 8.26 1.49 -24.66
C ALA A 203 9.03 0.58 -23.69
N GLN A 204 8.42 0.17 -22.57
CA GLN A 204 8.99 -0.81 -21.65
C GLN A 204 9.15 -2.19 -22.29
N GLU A 205 8.10 -2.69 -22.97
CA GLU A 205 8.12 -3.97 -23.68
C GLU A 205 9.27 -4.05 -24.70
N TRP A 206 9.50 -2.97 -25.46
CA TRP A 206 10.52 -2.94 -26.52
C TRP A 206 11.90 -2.45 -26.03
N GLY A 207 11.97 -1.93 -24.82
CA GLY A 207 13.20 -1.40 -24.21
C GLY A 207 14.31 -2.43 -24.01
N ALA A 208 13.98 -3.73 -24.00
CA ALA A 208 14.97 -4.81 -23.99
C ALA A 208 15.71 -4.93 -25.31
N GLN A 209 15.07 -4.57 -26.44
CA GLN A 209 15.59 -4.73 -27.78
C GLN A 209 16.40 -3.51 -28.24
N ASN A 210 15.98 -2.29 -27.84
CA ASN A 210 16.64 -1.05 -28.25
C ASN A 210 16.65 -0.02 -27.10
N PRO A 211 17.84 0.55 -26.75
CA PRO A 211 17.98 1.56 -25.70
C PRO A 211 17.14 2.82 -25.92
N GLU A 212 16.79 3.18 -27.15
CA GLU A 212 15.96 4.35 -27.45
C GLU A 212 14.57 4.22 -26.84
N TYR A 213 13.97 3.02 -26.82
CA TYR A 213 12.69 2.81 -26.17
C TYR A 213 12.74 3.05 -24.65
N ARG A 214 13.88 2.80 -23.99
CA ARG A 214 14.03 3.12 -22.54
C ARG A 214 13.98 4.62 -22.30
N LYS A 215 14.53 5.43 -23.19
CA LYS A 215 14.47 6.89 -23.11
C LYS A 215 13.03 7.37 -23.28
N LEU A 216 12.31 6.80 -24.27
CA LEU A 216 10.90 7.08 -24.48
C LEU A 216 10.05 6.67 -23.28
N GLN A 217 10.27 5.48 -22.73
CA GLN A 217 9.60 5.03 -21.51
C GLN A 217 9.76 6.06 -20.38
N SER A 218 11.00 6.48 -20.10
CA SER A 218 11.26 7.45 -19.03
C SER A 218 10.61 8.80 -19.30
N LYS A 219 10.57 9.25 -20.56
CA LYS A 219 9.91 10.49 -20.98
C LYS A 219 8.40 10.40 -20.77
N ASP A 220 7.75 9.40 -21.35
CA ASP A 220 6.28 9.26 -21.32
C ASP A 220 5.78 9.00 -19.88
N GLN A 221 6.52 8.21 -19.09
CA GLN A 221 6.26 8.02 -17.67
C GLN A 221 6.39 9.32 -16.87
N GLY A 222 7.44 10.10 -17.15
CA GLY A 222 7.64 11.40 -16.52
C GLY A 222 6.49 12.36 -16.80
N GLU A 223 6.08 12.46 -18.05
CA GLU A 223 4.96 13.30 -18.49
C GLU A 223 3.63 12.86 -17.85
N LEU A 224 3.34 11.57 -17.86
CA LEU A 224 2.16 11.00 -17.19
C LEU A 224 2.14 11.34 -15.69
N ARG A 225 3.26 11.12 -15.00
CA ARG A 225 3.39 11.41 -13.56
C ARG A 225 3.22 12.88 -13.24
N ASP A 226 3.73 13.77 -14.08
CA ASP A 226 3.63 15.22 -13.86
C ASP A 226 2.18 15.72 -14.05
N ILE A 227 1.42 15.13 -14.96
CA ILE A 227 -0.01 15.40 -15.10
C ILE A 227 -0.78 14.85 -13.89
N LEU A 228 -0.52 13.61 -13.51
CA LEU A 228 -1.20 12.96 -12.40
C LEU A 228 -0.93 13.65 -11.05
N LYS A 229 0.30 14.12 -10.78
CA LYS A 229 0.62 14.86 -9.54
C LYS A 229 -0.24 16.10 -9.37
N LYS A 230 -0.55 16.79 -10.45
CA LYS A 230 -1.35 18.03 -10.45
C LYS A 230 -2.85 17.78 -10.42
N ARG A 231 -3.27 16.52 -10.56
CA ARG A 231 -4.68 16.17 -10.69
C ARG A 231 -5.43 16.22 -9.37
N PHE A 232 -4.76 15.94 -8.25
CA PHE A 232 -5.39 15.82 -6.94
C PHE A 232 -5.03 17.01 -6.06
N ASP A 233 -6.05 17.71 -5.57
CA ASP A 233 -5.87 18.92 -4.76
C ASP A 233 -6.82 19.02 -3.55
N ARG A 234 -7.64 18.00 -3.31
CA ARG A 234 -8.58 17.97 -2.17
C ARG A 234 -8.66 16.60 -1.57
N PHE A 235 -9.00 16.57 -0.29
CA PHE A 235 -9.38 15.31 0.37
C PHE A 235 -10.66 15.49 1.19
N ALA A 236 -11.34 14.37 1.44
CA ALA A 236 -12.51 14.30 2.29
C ALA A 236 -12.37 13.20 3.33
N VAL A 237 -12.80 13.51 4.56
CA VAL A 237 -12.92 12.56 5.66
C VAL A 237 -14.30 12.68 6.30
N LEU A 238 -14.79 11.58 6.85
CA LEU A 238 -16.10 11.54 7.48
C LEU A 238 -16.13 12.48 8.70
N HIS A 239 -17.08 13.41 8.72
CA HIS A 239 -17.34 14.31 9.83
C HIS A 239 -18.53 13.83 10.67
N ARG A 240 -19.66 13.59 10.03
CA ARG A 240 -20.90 13.15 10.71
C ARG A 240 -21.62 12.08 9.92
N TRP A 241 -21.96 10.99 10.59
CA TRP A 241 -22.69 9.89 9.99
C TRP A 241 -24.18 9.96 10.27
N ASN A 242 -24.99 9.74 9.26
CA ASN A 242 -26.43 9.61 9.41
C ASN A 242 -26.85 8.15 9.17
N PHE A 243 -27.21 7.45 10.24
CA PHE A 243 -27.59 6.02 10.15
C PHE A 243 -28.91 5.79 9.41
N GLY A 244 -29.84 6.75 9.45
CA GLY A 244 -31.14 6.65 8.78
C GLY A 244 -31.03 6.92 7.28
N ASP A 245 -30.21 7.89 6.89
CA ASP A 245 -30.02 8.28 5.50
C ASP A 245 -28.56 8.63 5.22
N PRO A 246 -27.77 7.69 4.72
CA PRO A 246 -26.35 7.93 4.40
C PRO A 246 -26.11 9.06 3.39
N ALA A 247 -27.12 9.43 2.60
CA ALA A 247 -27.01 10.60 1.71
C ALA A 247 -26.91 11.93 2.47
N LYS A 248 -27.25 11.96 3.75
CA LYS A 248 -27.14 13.11 4.65
C LYS A 248 -25.91 13.08 5.54
N CYS A 249 -24.95 12.21 5.26
CA CYS A 249 -23.67 12.25 5.91
C CYS A 249 -22.92 13.53 5.56
N GLU A 250 -22.08 13.99 6.47
CA GLU A 250 -21.27 15.18 6.28
C GLU A 250 -19.78 14.77 6.26
N PHE A 251 -19.02 15.41 5.37
CA PHE A 251 -17.58 15.22 5.25
C PHE A 251 -16.88 16.57 5.41
N HIS A 252 -15.74 16.55 6.11
CA HIS A 252 -14.78 17.63 5.99
C HIS A 252 -14.10 17.52 4.62
N LEU A 253 -14.17 18.61 3.86
CA LEU A 253 -13.55 18.73 2.54
C LEU A 253 -12.49 19.83 2.62
N GLU A 254 -11.22 19.41 2.53
CA GLU A 254 -10.09 20.31 2.66
C GLU A 254 -9.27 20.36 1.37
N THR A 255 -8.71 21.52 1.08
CA THR A 255 -7.84 21.75 -0.08
C THR A 255 -6.39 21.51 0.29
N LEU A 256 -5.70 20.73 -0.54
CA LEU A 256 -4.27 20.44 -0.40
C LEU A 256 -3.44 21.42 -1.22
N ARG A 257 -2.36 21.91 -0.65
CA ARG A 257 -1.31 22.68 -1.36
C ARG A 257 -0.23 21.77 -1.90
N GLU A 258 -0.03 20.66 -1.23
CA GLU A 258 1.00 19.67 -1.54
C GLU A 258 0.57 18.76 -2.69
N GLN A 259 1.55 18.21 -3.41
CA GLN A 259 1.32 17.34 -4.56
C GLN A 259 2.18 16.06 -4.47
N GLY A 260 1.71 15.02 -5.12
CA GLY A 260 2.45 13.77 -5.24
C GLY A 260 2.68 13.09 -3.87
N ALA A 261 3.89 12.62 -3.63
CA ALA A 261 4.24 11.84 -2.44
C ALA A 261 4.12 12.60 -1.09
N LYS A 262 3.96 13.93 -1.12
CA LYS A 262 3.72 14.73 0.09
C LYS A 262 2.24 14.80 0.49
N VAL A 263 1.34 14.37 -0.37
CA VAL A 263 -0.11 14.40 -0.12
C VAL A 263 -0.51 13.63 1.13
N PRO A 264 -0.06 12.40 1.39
CA PRO A 264 -0.42 11.67 2.60
C PRO A 264 0.00 12.39 3.89
N GLU A 265 1.20 12.96 3.93
CA GLU A 265 1.68 13.72 5.08
C GLU A 265 0.85 15.00 5.29
N ALA A 266 0.48 15.69 4.21
CA ALA A 266 -0.35 16.88 4.27
C ALA A 266 -1.76 16.56 4.80
N ILE A 267 -2.35 15.44 4.38
CA ILE A 267 -3.64 14.96 4.90
C ILE A 267 -3.54 14.70 6.41
N GLU A 268 -2.53 13.96 6.86
CA GLU A 268 -2.37 13.63 8.28
C GLU A 268 -2.06 14.89 9.13
N ALA A 269 -1.33 15.84 8.57
CA ALA A 269 -1.08 17.13 9.22
C ALA A 269 -2.37 17.94 9.39
N ALA A 270 -3.19 18.06 8.35
CA ALA A 270 -4.49 18.72 8.41
C ALA A 270 -5.44 18.04 9.41
N LEU A 271 -5.51 16.70 9.38
CA LEU A 271 -6.31 15.95 10.35
C LEU A 271 -5.85 16.20 11.80
N THR A 272 -4.55 16.22 12.04
CA THR A 272 -4.01 16.35 13.38
C THR A 272 -4.12 17.77 13.93
N ASN A 273 -3.91 18.79 13.10
CA ASN A 273 -3.80 20.17 13.54
C ASN A 273 -5.13 20.95 13.42
N ASP A 274 -5.93 20.63 12.41
CA ASP A 274 -7.09 21.44 12.07
C ASP A 274 -8.42 20.74 12.40
N LEU A 275 -8.49 19.42 12.29
CA LEU A 275 -9.75 18.67 12.42
C LEU A 275 -9.86 17.85 13.71
N PHE A 276 -8.75 17.47 14.33
CA PHE A 276 -8.77 16.71 15.56
C PHE A 276 -8.99 17.64 16.76
N VAL A 277 -10.10 17.46 17.48
CA VAL A 277 -10.44 18.18 18.71
C VAL A 277 -10.01 17.38 19.93
N PRO A 278 -8.95 17.81 20.64
CA PRO A 278 -8.41 17.06 21.80
C PRO A 278 -9.44 16.85 22.92
N GLU A 279 -10.32 17.83 23.14
CA GLU A 279 -11.34 17.82 24.19
C GLU A 279 -12.38 16.73 23.96
N ASP A 280 -12.84 16.55 22.72
CA ASP A 280 -13.82 15.52 22.35
C ASP A 280 -13.21 14.13 22.53
N PHE A 281 -11.93 13.99 22.17
CA PHE A 281 -11.20 12.73 22.38
C PHE A 281 -10.99 12.46 23.87
N GLU A 282 -10.61 13.47 24.67
CA GLU A 282 -10.47 13.34 26.14
C GLU A 282 -11.80 12.89 26.75
N GLN A 283 -12.91 13.52 26.39
CA GLN A 283 -14.22 13.12 26.91
C GLN A 283 -14.54 11.66 26.62
N LEU A 284 -14.31 11.21 25.37
CA LEU A 284 -14.54 9.82 24.98
C LEU A 284 -13.67 8.84 25.78
N VAL A 285 -12.42 9.18 26.04
CA VAL A 285 -11.50 8.36 26.85
C VAL A 285 -11.96 8.31 28.31
N LEU A 286 -12.44 9.43 28.87
CA LEU A 286 -13.00 9.48 30.21
C LEU A 286 -14.28 8.63 30.35
N GLU A 287 -15.17 8.68 29.37
CA GLU A 287 -16.35 7.81 29.31
C GLU A 287 -15.98 6.33 29.25
N ALA A 288 -14.99 5.99 28.41
CA ALA A 288 -14.45 4.64 28.32
C ALA A 288 -13.84 4.16 29.63
N ALA A 289 -13.12 5.04 30.34
CA ALA A 289 -12.55 4.75 31.68
C ALA A 289 -13.63 4.55 32.73
N ALA A 290 -14.68 5.37 32.75
CA ALA A 290 -15.82 5.22 33.65
C ALA A 290 -16.55 3.88 33.48
N ASN A 291 -16.56 3.38 32.24
CA ASN A 291 -17.16 2.10 31.88
C ASN A 291 -16.19 0.90 31.95
N ASN A 292 -14.99 1.11 32.44
CA ASN A 292 -13.93 0.08 32.47
C ASN A 292 -13.75 -0.61 31.12
N SER A 293 -13.77 0.17 30.04
CA SER A 293 -13.63 -0.33 28.68
C SER A 293 -12.17 -0.63 28.35
N SER A 294 -11.94 -1.65 27.50
CA SER A 294 -10.58 -1.91 27.03
C SER A 294 -10.15 -0.87 25.99
N VAL A 295 -8.84 -0.61 25.92
CA VAL A 295 -8.24 0.25 24.90
C VAL A 295 -8.56 -0.29 23.49
N GLY A 296 -8.49 -1.61 23.29
CA GLY A 296 -8.82 -2.23 22.02
C GLY A 296 -10.26 -1.97 21.59
N LYS A 297 -11.23 -2.02 22.54
CA LYS A 297 -12.63 -1.68 22.26
C LYS A 297 -12.78 -0.21 21.86
N LEU A 298 -12.18 0.71 22.62
CA LEU A 298 -12.21 2.14 22.31
C LEU A 298 -11.63 2.45 20.92
N LEU A 299 -10.48 1.84 20.58
CA LEU A 299 -9.86 2.04 19.27
C LEU A 299 -10.72 1.50 18.13
N LYS A 300 -11.41 0.36 18.33
CA LYS A 300 -12.36 -0.16 17.35
C LYS A 300 -13.58 0.76 17.18
N GLU A 301 -14.09 1.32 18.27
CA GLU A 301 -15.18 2.31 18.23
C GLU A 301 -14.78 3.59 17.48
N LEU A 302 -13.54 4.07 17.65
CA LEU A 302 -13.02 5.23 16.93
C LEU A 302 -12.85 5.00 15.41
N GLN A 303 -12.71 3.75 14.98
CA GLN A 303 -12.65 3.41 13.56
C GLN A 303 -14.04 3.43 12.89
N GLU A 304 -15.11 3.46 13.69
CA GLU A 304 -16.49 3.48 13.21
C GLU A 304 -17.12 4.87 13.36
N PRO A 305 -18.17 5.15 12.61
CA PRO A 305 -18.94 6.37 12.79
C PRO A 305 -19.57 6.44 14.18
N ARG A 306 -19.55 7.62 14.80
CA ARG A 306 -20.22 7.86 16.08
C ARG A 306 -21.74 7.85 15.94
N PRO A 307 -22.50 7.67 17.05
CA PRO A 307 -23.96 7.72 17.07
C PRO A 307 -24.52 8.95 16.36
N ALA A 308 -25.75 8.85 15.86
CA ALA A 308 -26.38 9.90 15.09
C ALA A 308 -26.32 11.27 15.81
N GLY A 309 -25.89 12.28 15.07
CA GLY A 309 -25.79 13.66 15.56
C GLY A 309 -24.49 13.99 16.28
N GLN A 310 -23.59 13.02 16.50
CA GLN A 310 -22.25 13.29 17.04
C GLN A 310 -21.21 13.36 15.93
N ASP A 311 -20.27 14.29 16.10
CA ASP A 311 -19.16 14.45 15.17
C ASP A 311 -18.16 13.28 15.34
N CYS A 312 -17.67 12.76 14.23
CA CYS A 312 -16.66 11.73 14.24
C CYS A 312 -15.32 12.33 14.63
N ILE A 313 -14.62 11.69 15.56
CA ILE A 313 -13.24 12.05 15.87
C ILE A 313 -12.36 11.47 14.77
N PRO A 314 -11.54 12.28 14.07
CA PRO A 314 -10.69 11.79 13.00
C PRO A 314 -9.76 10.68 13.50
N TRP A 315 -9.77 9.53 12.82
CA TRP A 315 -8.86 8.43 13.14
C TRP A 315 -7.45 8.75 12.66
N LEU A 316 -6.49 8.83 13.57
CA LEU A 316 -5.09 9.17 13.28
C LEU A 316 -4.16 7.94 13.28
N GLY A 317 -4.71 6.74 13.27
CA GLY A 317 -3.96 5.49 13.39
C GLY A 317 -3.81 5.00 14.84
N GLU A 318 -3.64 3.69 15.01
CA GLU A 318 -3.55 3.05 16.34
C GLU A 318 -2.46 3.68 17.20
N THR A 319 -1.26 3.85 16.65
CA THR A 319 -0.11 4.40 17.39
C THR A 319 -0.36 5.83 17.88
N ALA A 320 -0.90 6.69 17.02
CA ALA A 320 -1.18 8.08 17.38
C ALA A 320 -2.29 8.20 18.43
N MET A 321 -3.32 7.36 18.35
CA MET A 321 -4.40 7.32 19.35
C MET A 321 -3.92 6.78 20.70
N LYS A 322 -3.13 5.70 20.71
CA LYS A 322 -2.50 5.18 21.93
C LYS A 322 -1.62 6.22 22.62
N GLU A 323 -0.84 6.94 21.84
CA GLU A 323 0.03 8.00 22.35
C GLU A 323 -0.77 9.07 23.11
N ARG A 324 -1.94 9.46 22.56
CA ARG A 324 -2.84 10.42 23.22
C ARG A 324 -3.46 9.86 24.51
N ILE A 325 -3.83 8.57 24.52
CA ILE A 325 -4.32 7.89 25.73
C ILE A 325 -3.22 7.90 26.82
N VAL A 326 -1.98 7.59 26.44
CA VAL A 326 -0.83 7.63 27.38
C VAL A 326 -0.61 9.03 27.93
N ARG A 327 -0.76 10.08 27.10
CA ARG A 327 -0.68 11.47 27.57
C ARG A 327 -1.80 11.83 28.54
N LEU A 328 -3.02 11.37 28.33
CA LEU A 328 -4.11 11.55 29.30
C LEU A 328 -3.83 10.81 30.62
N CYS A 329 -3.22 9.64 30.55
CA CYS A 329 -2.76 8.92 31.74
C CYS A 329 -1.63 9.69 32.48
N ALA A 330 -0.68 10.28 31.74
CA ALA A 330 0.39 11.11 32.31
C ALA A 330 -0.14 12.39 32.99
N LYS A 331 -1.23 12.95 32.45
CA LYS A 331 -1.94 14.08 33.07
C LYS A 331 -2.81 13.67 34.26
N GLY A 332 -2.82 12.40 34.63
CA GLY A 332 -3.64 11.90 35.74
C GLY A 332 -5.14 11.89 35.47
N LYS A 333 -5.59 12.01 34.22
CA LYS A 333 -7.01 12.00 33.82
C LYS A 333 -7.59 10.58 33.85
N VAL A 334 -6.81 9.58 33.44
CA VAL A 334 -7.16 8.17 33.43
C VAL A 334 -6.02 7.33 34.00
N ALA A 335 -6.34 6.12 34.40
CA ALA A 335 -5.36 5.06 34.69
C ALA A 335 -5.53 3.90 33.71
N ILE A 336 -4.50 3.10 33.54
CA ILE A 336 -4.49 1.94 32.65
C ILE A 336 -4.20 0.70 33.49
N ASN A 337 -5.01 -0.34 33.32
CA ASN A 337 -4.78 -1.65 33.90
C ASN A 337 -4.28 -2.61 32.82
N LEU A 338 -3.08 -3.12 32.98
CA LEU A 338 -2.49 -4.12 32.11
C LEU A 338 -2.86 -5.51 32.57
N ARG A 339 -3.80 -6.15 31.88
CA ARG A 339 -4.19 -7.56 32.09
C ARG A 339 -4.57 -7.93 33.52
N GLY A 340 -5.08 -6.98 34.29
CA GLY A 340 -5.40 -7.18 35.71
C GLY A 340 -4.21 -7.29 36.66
N MET A 341 -2.98 -7.17 36.17
CA MET A 341 -1.75 -7.39 36.95
C MET A 341 -1.01 -6.12 37.33
N GLU A 342 -0.99 -5.11 36.47
CA GLU A 342 -0.24 -3.87 36.67
C GLU A 342 -1.14 -2.66 36.40
N TYR A 343 -1.10 -1.69 37.29
CA TYR A 343 -1.78 -0.42 37.13
C TYR A 343 -0.77 0.67 36.79
N LEU A 344 -1.06 1.40 35.70
CA LEU A 344 -0.27 2.51 35.21
C LEU A 344 -1.03 3.82 35.47
N GLN A 345 -0.43 4.75 36.19
CA GLN A 345 -0.96 6.09 36.41
C GLN A 345 0.19 7.08 36.66
N ALA A 346 -0.11 8.38 36.56
CA ALA A 346 0.80 9.42 37.02
C ALA A 346 1.04 9.28 38.53
N GLN A 347 2.27 9.46 38.95
CA GLN A 347 2.63 9.45 40.40
C GLN A 347 2.42 10.84 40.99
N SER A 348 2.11 10.90 42.28
CA SER A 348 1.93 12.19 42.96
C SER A 348 3.23 13.01 42.91
N GLY A 349 3.12 14.22 42.35
CA GLY A 349 4.28 15.13 42.21
C GLY A 349 5.19 14.81 40.99
N GLU A 350 4.86 13.81 40.18
CA GLU A 350 5.60 13.52 38.94
C GLU A 350 5.23 14.55 37.85
N ASP A 351 6.25 15.06 37.16
CA ASP A 351 6.05 15.90 35.96
C ASP A 351 5.41 15.13 34.80
N GLU A 352 4.54 15.79 34.01
CA GLU A 352 3.79 15.16 32.91
C GLU A 352 4.72 14.47 31.91
N GLU A 353 5.84 15.10 31.53
CA GLU A 353 6.74 14.56 30.53
C GLU A 353 7.49 13.32 31.04
N ASN A 354 7.88 13.31 32.34
CA ASN A 354 8.50 12.15 32.95
C ASN A 354 7.50 11.00 33.11
N ALA A 355 6.27 11.30 33.55
CA ALA A 355 5.17 10.35 33.61
C ALA A 355 4.92 9.74 32.24
N TRP A 356 4.82 10.57 31.22
CA TRP A 356 4.59 10.11 29.83
C TRP A 356 5.69 9.18 29.32
N ARG A 357 6.98 9.53 29.52
CA ARG A 357 8.10 8.67 29.09
C ARG A 357 8.06 7.31 29.78
N ARG A 358 7.79 7.28 31.08
CA ARG A 358 7.68 6.04 31.87
C ARG A 358 6.49 5.19 31.40
N LEU A 359 5.32 5.78 31.21
CA LEU A 359 4.10 5.11 30.84
C LEU A 359 4.15 4.59 29.40
N ARG A 360 4.71 5.39 28.48
CA ARG A 360 4.90 5.00 27.08
C ARG A 360 5.75 3.74 26.94
N ALA A 361 6.84 3.62 27.70
CA ALA A 361 7.69 2.44 27.70
C ALA A 361 6.96 1.16 28.13
N LYS A 362 5.90 1.28 28.94
CA LYS A 362 5.10 0.16 29.44
C LYS A 362 3.97 -0.24 28.50
N LEU A 363 3.41 0.68 27.72
CA LEU A 363 2.29 0.41 26.81
C LEU A 363 2.79 0.01 25.40
N SER A 364 3.43 -1.15 25.29
CA SER A 364 3.93 -1.70 24.03
C SER A 364 2.94 -2.63 23.30
N TYR A 365 1.77 -2.85 23.87
CA TYR A 365 0.73 -3.73 23.30
C TYR A 365 0.15 -3.18 21.99
N THR A 366 -0.20 -4.09 21.08
CA THR A 366 -0.76 -3.77 19.76
C THR A 366 -1.88 -4.75 19.40
N GLY A 367 -2.77 -4.34 18.50
CA GLY A 367 -3.82 -5.18 17.96
C GLY A 367 -4.69 -5.83 19.05
N ARG A 368 -4.91 -7.14 18.96
CA ARG A 368 -5.78 -7.89 19.91
C ARG A 368 -5.29 -7.85 21.36
N GLN A 369 -4.01 -7.61 21.61
CA GLN A 369 -3.50 -7.52 22.98
C GLN A 369 -4.10 -6.32 23.73
N LEU A 370 -4.54 -5.30 23.01
CA LEU A 370 -5.19 -4.12 23.59
C LEU A 370 -6.61 -4.41 24.12
N ASP A 371 -7.21 -5.52 23.77
CA ASP A 371 -8.49 -5.95 24.35
C ASP A 371 -8.37 -6.36 25.83
N GLU A 372 -7.15 -6.65 26.30
CA GLU A 372 -6.82 -6.97 27.70
C GLU A 372 -6.22 -5.77 28.47
N VAL A 373 -6.19 -4.60 27.88
CA VAL A 373 -5.70 -3.35 28.47
C VAL A 373 -6.88 -2.45 28.76
N PHE A 374 -7.21 -2.20 30.03
CA PHE A 374 -8.43 -1.51 30.44
C PHE A 374 -8.14 -0.08 30.90
N LEU A 375 -9.05 0.82 30.56
CA LEU A 375 -9.07 2.19 31.04
C LEU A 375 -9.88 2.26 32.33
N LEU A 376 -9.38 3.01 33.30
CA LEU A 376 -10.00 3.20 34.60
C LEU A 376 -9.96 4.67 35.03
N PRO A 377 -10.93 5.12 35.84
CA PRO A 377 -10.76 6.37 36.57
C PRO A 377 -9.57 6.23 37.52
N PRO A 378 -8.77 7.27 37.75
CA PRO A 378 -7.63 7.22 38.70
C PRO A 378 -8.01 6.79 40.11
N SER A 379 -9.23 7.11 40.54
CA SER A 379 -9.78 6.71 41.85
C SER A 379 -10.05 5.21 42.01
N ALA A 380 -10.12 4.46 40.90
CA ALA A 380 -10.35 3.01 40.93
C ALA A 380 -9.03 2.21 41.04
N VAL A 381 -7.88 2.87 41.01
CA VAL A 381 -6.58 2.21 41.21
C VAL A 381 -6.43 1.88 42.69
N PRO A 382 -6.18 0.60 43.06
CA PRO A 382 -5.91 0.26 44.44
C PRO A 382 -4.75 1.08 45.00
N ALA A 383 -4.91 1.67 46.15
CA ALA A 383 -3.84 2.40 46.81
C ALA A 383 -2.65 1.45 47.05
N THR A 384 -1.62 1.55 46.23
CA THR A 384 -0.33 0.88 46.45
C THR A 384 0.41 1.62 47.52
N GLY A 385 0.03 1.40 48.77
CA GLY A 385 0.59 2.12 49.91
C GLY A 385 0.24 1.45 51.21
N GLY A 386 0.47 0.19 51.28
CA GLY A 386 0.57 -0.53 52.54
C GLY A 386 1.85 -1.37 52.46
N THR A 387 2.96 -0.83 52.94
CA THR A 387 4.04 -1.66 53.44
C THR A 387 3.42 -2.84 54.14
N ASN A 388 3.71 -4.03 53.65
CA ASN A 388 3.51 -5.26 54.39
C ASN A 388 3.81 -4.96 55.86
N PRO A 389 2.88 -5.11 56.81
CA PRO A 389 3.29 -5.00 58.21
C PRO A 389 4.24 -6.18 58.40
N GLN A 390 5.52 -5.80 58.57
CA GLN A 390 6.54 -6.68 59.10
C GLN A 390 5.96 -7.24 60.40
N PRO A 391 5.85 -8.55 60.61
CA PRO A 391 5.39 -9.09 61.86
C PRO A 391 6.37 -8.61 62.96
N SER A 392 5.85 -7.80 63.84
CA SER A 392 6.58 -7.38 65.04
C SER A 392 7.05 -8.62 65.81
N PRO A 393 8.33 -8.71 66.17
CA PRO A 393 8.80 -9.80 67.03
C PRO A 393 8.39 -9.49 68.45
N GLY A 394 7.59 -10.36 69.03
CA GLY A 394 7.54 -10.45 70.46
C GLY A 394 6.21 -10.16 71.19
N SER A 395 5.46 -11.18 71.39
CA SER A 395 4.82 -11.45 72.69
C SER A 395 4.57 -12.96 72.76
N PRO A 396 4.99 -13.61 73.89
CA PRO A 396 4.81 -15.05 74.03
C PRO A 396 3.34 -15.39 74.37
N PRO A 397 2.84 -16.54 73.86
CA PRO A 397 1.50 -16.96 74.26
C PRO A 397 1.45 -17.53 75.69
N PRO A 398 0.36 -17.29 76.44
CA PRO A 398 0.13 -17.97 77.68
C PRO A 398 -0.22 -19.43 77.42
N GLY A 399 0.36 -20.28 78.29
CA GLY A 399 0.25 -21.75 78.23
C GLY A 399 -1.13 -22.29 78.46
N GLY A 400 -1.32 -23.47 77.96
CA GLY A 400 -2.48 -24.35 78.22
C GLY A 400 -2.23 -25.71 77.58
N LEU A 401 -1.79 -26.52 78.42
CA LEU A 401 -1.90 -27.94 78.82
C LEU A 401 -2.63 -28.92 77.93
N PHE A 402 -2.05 -30.16 77.98
CA PHE A 402 -2.56 -31.49 77.52
C PHE A 402 -2.53 -31.75 76.01
N GLY A 403 -2.04 -32.90 75.53
CA GLY A 403 -1.47 -34.16 76.04
C GLY A 403 -1.24 -35.10 74.87
N GLY A 404 -0.17 -35.81 74.95
CA GLY A 404 0.03 -37.22 74.63
C GLY A 404 -0.19 -37.77 73.23
N GLY A 405 0.83 -38.38 72.66
CA GLY A 405 0.66 -39.34 71.59
C GLY A 405 1.94 -39.59 70.79
N SER A 406 2.70 -40.55 71.29
CA SER A 406 3.99 -41.04 70.78
C SER A 406 3.94 -41.81 69.47
N GLY A 407 4.94 -41.68 68.64
CA GLY A 407 5.69 -42.67 67.94
C GLY A 407 5.26 -43.07 66.53
N PRO A 408 6.09 -43.77 65.79
CA PRO A 408 7.46 -43.45 65.43
C PRO A 408 7.72 -43.44 63.89
N THR A 409 8.85 -42.91 63.54
CA THR A 409 9.51 -43.07 62.23
C THR A 409 9.73 -44.57 61.83
N PRO A 410 9.77 -44.93 60.56
CA PRO A 410 11.00 -45.53 60.07
C PRO A 410 11.52 -45.00 58.73
N THR A 411 12.82 -45.02 58.70
CA THR A 411 13.76 -44.79 57.56
C THR A 411 13.84 -46.03 56.67
N PRO A 412 14.54 -45.94 55.50
CA PRO A 412 14.31 -46.75 54.27
C PRO A 412 15.23 -47.96 54.16
N PRO A 413 15.08 -48.73 53.06
CA PRO A 413 16.25 -49.12 52.26
C PRO A 413 15.94 -49.06 50.76
N GLY A 414 16.80 -48.69 49.84
CA GLY A 414 18.10 -49.21 49.55
C GLY A 414 18.04 -50.11 48.30
N GLY A 415 18.70 -49.72 47.16
CA GLY A 415 18.97 -50.68 46.11
C GLY A 415 19.07 -50.06 44.69
N ALA A 416 20.26 -49.69 44.32
CA ALA A 416 20.72 -49.60 42.91
C ALA A 416 20.98 -51.03 42.36
N PRO A 417 21.25 -51.33 41.08
CA PRO A 417 22.24 -50.64 40.23
C PRO A 417 22.00 -50.66 38.70
N GLY A 418 22.81 -49.96 37.94
CA GLY A 418 23.37 -50.43 36.67
C GLY A 418 23.21 -49.57 35.42
N TYR A 419 24.07 -48.72 35.16
CA TYR A 419 24.84 -48.25 33.97
C TYR A 419 24.57 -48.85 32.57
N PRO A 420 25.07 -48.31 31.41
CA PRO A 420 25.74 -47.01 31.14
C PRO A 420 25.43 -46.36 29.75
N GLY A 421 25.91 -45.16 29.55
CA GLY A 421 26.51 -44.74 28.27
C GLY A 421 25.76 -43.62 27.52
N ALA A 422 26.24 -42.52 27.50
CA ALA A 422 27.16 -41.74 26.75
C ALA A 422 26.78 -40.26 26.70
N GLU A 423 27.67 -39.47 27.07
CA GLU A 423 27.83 -38.02 27.00
C GLU A 423 27.97 -37.48 25.56
N PRO A 424 28.29 -36.20 25.44
CA PRO A 424 27.62 -34.91 25.73
C PRO A 424 27.74 -33.95 24.53
N GLY A 425 27.20 -32.78 24.63
CA GLY A 425 27.58 -31.74 23.69
C GLY A 425 26.63 -30.52 23.57
N SER A 426 26.70 -29.65 24.51
CA SER A 426 26.45 -28.20 24.28
C SER A 426 27.73 -27.57 23.74
N PRO A 427 27.74 -26.37 23.14
CA PRO A 427 26.98 -25.19 23.46
C PRO A 427 26.56 -24.34 22.23
N THR A 428 25.65 -23.45 22.44
CA THR A 428 25.40 -22.26 21.62
C THR A 428 26.60 -21.31 21.60
N PRO A 429 26.78 -20.56 20.53
CA PRO A 429 27.18 -19.19 20.66
C PRO A 429 26.31 -18.22 19.86
N ASN A 430 26.07 -17.09 20.50
CA ASN A 430 25.54 -15.85 20.00
C ASN A 430 26.48 -15.21 18.98
N PRO A 431 26.03 -14.51 17.95
CA PRO A 431 26.89 -13.74 17.07
C PRO A 431 26.87 -12.27 17.41
N ASP A 432 28.03 -11.68 17.42
CA ASP A 432 28.23 -10.23 17.34
C ASP A 432 28.94 -9.88 16.01
N PRO A 433 28.87 -8.62 15.55
CA PRO A 433 28.88 -8.24 14.15
C PRO A 433 30.25 -7.76 13.66
N GLY A 434 30.44 -7.81 12.36
CA GLY A 434 31.54 -7.04 11.75
C GLY A 434 32.15 -7.57 10.48
N GLY A 435 31.89 -6.89 9.40
CA GLY A 435 32.86 -6.47 8.40
C GLY A 435 33.61 -7.47 7.52
N GLY A 436 33.45 -7.31 6.21
CA GLY A 436 34.61 -7.39 5.31
C GLY A 436 34.67 -8.50 4.27
N ILE A 437 34.35 -8.17 3.05
CA ILE A 437 35.12 -8.33 1.78
C ILE A 437 35.67 -9.74 1.40
N PHE A 438 35.25 -10.19 0.19
CA PHE A 438 35.88 -11.14 -0.75
C PHE A 438 36.22 -12.60 -0.31
N GLY A 439 35.62 -13.50 -1.06
CA GLY A 439 36.06 -14.89 -1.13
C GLY A 439 35.05 -15.80 -1.82
N GLY A 440 35.28 -16.14 -3.08
CA GLY A 440 34.50 -17.13 -3.81
C GLY A 440 34.49 -18.47 -3.11
N GLY A 441 33.31 -19.01 -2.92
CA GLY A 441 33.10 -20.35 -2.40
C GLY A 441 31.75 -20.86 -2.91
N THR A 442 31.77 -21.88 -3.76
CA THR A 442 30.64 -22.66 -4.22
C THR A 442 29.92 -23.36 -3.05
N GLY A 443 29.12 -22.62 -2.33
CA GLY A 443 28.26 -23.14 -1.29
C GLY A 443 26.80 -23.10 -1.75
N THR A 444 26.24 -24.27 -2.06
CA THR A 444 24.80 -24.41 -2.32
C THR A 444 24.00 -24.01 -1.09
N SER A 445 23.59 -22.74 -1.04
CA SER A 445 22.68 -22.24 -0.01
C SER A 445 21.31 -22.88 -0.24
N ARG A 446 20.90 -23.74 0.67
CA ARG A 446 19.55 -24.32 0.72
C ARG A 446 18.59 -23.35 1.43
N VAL A 447 18.16 -22.31 0.75
CA VAL A 447 17.07 -21.48 1.25
C VAL A 447 15.79 -21.95 0.56
N PRO A 448 14.79 -22.47 1.28
CA PRO A 448 13.50 -22.81 0.69
C PRO A 448 12.76 -21.52 0.37
N TYR A 449 12.61 -21.19 -0.90
CA TYR A 449 11.74 -20.12 -1.35
C TYR A 449 10.30 -20.63 -1.40
N ALA A 450 9.37 -19.91 -0.78
CA ALA A 450 7.94 -20.18 -0.83
C ALA A 450 7.16 -18.95 -1.27
N ALA A 451 6.20 -19.12 -2.16
CA ALA A 451 5.26 -18.09 -2.54
C ALA A 451 3.85 -18.54 -2.17
N PRO A 452 3.01 -17.67 -1.58
CA PRO A 452 1.59 -17.94 -1.41
C PRO A 452 0.91 -18.13 -2.77
N ALA A 453 -0.30 -18.70 -2.78
CA ALA A 453 -1.09 -18.88 -3.98
C ALA A 453 -1.21 -17.54 -4.74
N THR A 454 -0.84 -17.55 -6.02
CA THR A 454 -0.81 -16.36 -6.86
C THR A 454 -0.86 -16.76 -8.34
N SER A 455 -1.03 -15.79 -9.24
CA SER A 455 -1.07 -16.06 -10.68
C SER A 455 0.28 -16.55 -11.24
N PRO A 456 0.30 -17.31 -12.34
CA PRO A 456 1.55 -17.78 -12.98
C PRO A 456 2.52 -16.63 -13.33
N LEU A 457 2.01 -15.48 -13.78
CA LEU A 457 2.82 -14.31 -14.10
C LEU A 457 3.53 -13.74 -12.85
N ASN A 458 2.83 -13.69 -11.74
CA ASN A 458 3.41 -13.26 -10.48
C ASN A 458 4.46 -14.24 -9.95
N LEU A 459 4.30 -15.54 -10.21
CA LEU A 459 5.31 -16.53 -9.89
C LEU A 459 6.60 -16.34 -10.70
N ILE A 460 6.47 -16.02 -11.99
CA ILE A 460 7.64 -15.72 -12.85
C ILE A 460 8.39 -14.51 -12.31
N GLY A 461 7.72 -13.41 -11.98
CA GLY A 461 8.36 -12.24 -11.38
C GLY A 461 9.02 -12.52 -10.03
N LYS A 462 8.44 -13.43 -9.23
CA LYS A 462 9.07 -13.87 -7.97
C LYS A 462 10.32 -14.71 -8.20
N LEU A 463 10.34 -15.59 -9.20
CA LEU A 463 11.54 -16.35 -9.56
C LEU A 463 12.70 -15.42 -9.92
N GLU A 464 12.44 -14.38 -10.70
CA GLU A 464 13.44 -13.35 -11.02
C GLU A 464 13.91 -12.61 -9.78
N GLY A 465 12.99 -12.21 -8.90
CA GLY A 465 13.30 -11.56 -7.62
C GLY A 465 14.11 -12.43 -6.67
N TRP A 466 14.00 -13.75 -6.77
CA TRP A 466 14.83 -14.72 -6.03
C TRP A 466 16.17 -15.04 -6.71
N GLY A 467 16.47 -14.38 -7.84
CA GLY A 467 17.70 -14.63 -8.60
C GLY A 467 17.71 -15.96 -9.35
N ILE A 468 16.52 -16.57 -9.57
CA ILE A 468 16.38 -17.82 -10.33
C ILE A 468 16.22 -17.45 -11.80
N GLY A 469 17.33 -17.43 -12.51
CA GLY A 469 17.38 -17.18 -13.95
C GLY A 469 17.25 -18.47 -14.79
N PRO A 470 17.18 -18.35 -16.12
CA PRO A 470 16.97 -19.48 -17.04
C PRO A 470 17.99 -20.62 -16.92
N ALA A 471 19.21 -20.33 -16.45
CA ALA A 471 20.28 -21.30 -16.28
C ALA A 471 20.48 -21.73 -14.81
N THR A 472 19.65 -21.29 -13.89
CA THR A 472 19.80 -21.62 -12.45
C THR A 472 19.32 -23.05 -12.20
N PRO A 473 20.17 -23.97 -11.71
CA PRO A 473 19.74 -25.33 -11.40
C PRO A 473 18.85 -25.36 -10.18
N VAL A 474 17.63 -25.88 -10.33
CA VAL A 474 16.64 -26.04 -9.27
C VAL A 474 16.49 -27.52 -8.94
N LYS A 475 16.65 -27.89 -7.67
CA LYS A 475 16.63 -29.28 -7.24
C LYS A 475 15.23 -29.90 -7.21
N SER A 476 14.25 -29.14 -6.77
CA SER A 476 12.85 -29.58 -6.70
C SER A 476 11.91 -28.38 -6.70
N VAL A 477 10.76 -28.54 -7.33
CA VAL A 477 9.67 -27.55 -7.35
C VAL A 477 8.38 -28.24 -6.95
N THR A 478 7.63 -27.66 -6.01
CA THR A 478 6.27 -28.10 -5.67
C THR A 478 5.29 -27.00 -6.03
N ILE A 479 4.32 -27.30 -6.88
CA ILE A 479 3.29 -26.38 -7.31
C ILE A 479 1.93 -26.92 -6.82
N LYS A 480 1.22 -26.13 -6.01
CA LYS A 480 -0.18 -26.40 -5.67
C LYS A 480 -1.08 -25.57 -6.57
N VAL A 481 -2.11 -26.20 -7.12
CA VAL A 481 -3.12 -25.54 -7.95
C VAL A 481 -4.46 -25.75 -7.26
N ASP A 482 -5.04 -24.67 -6.76
CA ASP A 482 -6.34 -24.69 -6.10
C ASP A 482 -7.45 -24.37 -7.12
N ALA A 483 -8.60 -25.03 -6.99
CA ALA A 483 -9.80 -24.79 -7.80
C ALA A 483 -9.62 -24.88 -9.33
N ALA A 484 -8.84 -25.85 -9.81
CA ALA A 484 -8.69 -26.10 -11.23
C ALA A 484 -9.66 -27.18 -11.75
N THR A 485 -10.23 -26.94 -12.93
CA THR A 485 -10.98 -27.97 -13.65
C THR A 485 -10.04 -29.00 -14.29
N GLY A 486 -10.51 -30.23 -14.49
CA GLY A 486 -9.72 -31.27 -15.15
C GLY A 486 -9.25 -30.88 -16.56
N ALA A 487 -9.98 -30.01 -17.27
CA ALA A 487 -9.58 -29.47 -18.56
C ALA A 487 -8.38 -28.51 -18.43
N GLN A 488 -8.42 -27.59 -17.48
CA GLN A 488 -7.31 -26.65 -17.18
C GLN A 488 -6.04 -27.39 -16.74
N LEU A 489 -6.21 -28.45 -15.92
CA LEU A 489 -5.10 -29.27 -15.50
C LEU A 489 -4.45 -30.01 -16.68
N LYS A 490 -5.24 -30.58 -17.61
CA LYS A 490 -4.72 -31.21 -18.82
C LYS A 490 -3.96 -30.23 -19.71
N GLU A 491 -4.44 -28.99 -19.86
CA GLU A 491 -3.74 -27.97 -20.64
C GLU A 491 -2.44 -27.51 -19.96
N LEU A 492 -2.41 -27.45 -18.65
CA LEU A 492 -1.21 -27.16 -17.88
C LEU A 492 -0.15 -28.27 -18.11
N LEU A 493 -0.56 -29.54 -17.96
CA LEU A 493 0.36 -30.69 -18.12
C LEU A 493 0.93 -30.79 -19.55
N LYS A 494 0.16 -30.41 -20.58
CA LYS A 494 0.68 -30.37 -21.97
C LYS A 494 1.77 -29.32 -22.20
N LYS A 495 1.83 -28.29 -21.38
CA LYS A 495 2.85 -27.22 -21.47
C LYS A 495 4.10 -27.49 -20.67
N LEU A 496 4.13 -28.58 -19.92
CA LEU A 496 5.32 -28.97 -19.17
C LEU A 496 6.33 -29.65 -20.12
N PRO A 497 7.65 -29.40 -19.94
CA PRO A 497 8.69 -29.97 -20.79
C PRO A 497 8.76 -31.50 -20.65
N ASP A 498 8.97 -32.19 -21.78
CA ASP A 498 9.27 -33.60 -21.80
C ASP A 498 10.61 -33.88 -21.09
N GLY A 499 10.64 -34.94 -20.29
CA GLY A 499 11.86 -35.36 -19.58
C GLY A 499 11.97 -34.87 -18.12
N MET A 500 10.97 -34.13 -17.60
CA MET A 500 10.87 -33.84 -16.19
C MET A 500 9.88 -34.80 -15.50
N THR A 501 10.19 -35.20 -14.27
CA THR A 501 9.26 -35.96 -13.42
C THR A 501 8.48 -35.03 -12.51
N PHE A 502 7.16 -35.17 -12.52
CA PHE A 502 6.25 -34.38 -11.72
C PHE A 502 5.51 -35.28 -10.74
N GLU A 503 5.41 -34.84 -9.48
CA GLU A 503 4.55 -35.46 -8.49
C GLU A 503 3.24 -34.65 -8.43
N LEU A 504 2.11 -35.33 -8.68
CA LEU A 504 0.79 -34.72 -8.69
C LEU A 504 -0.04 -35.32 -7.56
N SER A 505 -0.41 -34.51 -6.59
CA SER A 505 -1.40 -34.85 -5.55
C SER A 505 -2.70 -34.11 -5.87
N LEU A 506 -3.82 -34.84 -5.95
CA LEU A 506 -5.12 -34.29 -6.30
C LEU A 506 -6.11 -34.58 -5.17
N ASP A 507 -6.65 -33.52 -4.57
CA ASP A 507 -7.82 -33.62 -3.72
C ASP A 507 -9.08 -33.32 -4.55
N LYS A 508 -9.93 -34.31 -4.71
CA LYS A 508 -11.21 -34.17 -5.42
C LYS A 508 -12.24 -33.64 -4.44
N GLU A 509 -12.84 -32.48 -4.71
CA GLU A 509 -14.03 -32.06 -3.99
C GLU A 509 -15.13 -33.12 -4.15
N GLY A 510 -15.68 -33.54 -3.04
CA GLY A 510 -16.65 -34.63 -2.97
C GLY A 510 -17.92 -34.29 -3.74
N SER A 511 -18.41 -35.30 -4.47
CA SER A 511 -19.75 -35.35 -5.07
C SER A 511 -20.82 -35.48 -3.99
#